data_a2d21f8a1657b812f9e3c686ea1d7eca
#
_entry.id   a2d21f8a1657b812f9e3c686ea1d7eca
#
_cell.length_a   1.000
_cell.length_b   1.000
_cell.length_c   1.000
_cell.angle_alpha   90.00
_cell.angle_beta   90.00
_cell.angle_gamma   90.00
#
_symmetry.space_group_name_H-M   'P 1'
#
loop_
_entity.id
_entity.type
_entity.pdbx_description
1 polymer ?
#
loop_
_entity_poly.entity_id
_entity_poly.type
_entity_poly.pdbx_seq_one_letter_code
_entity_poly.pdbx_strand_id
1 'polypeptide(L)'
;MKDIIRISWDSGYYALIPEKFFPTTMEKTRKVFKLMLADPAWGDAEIKELLQYFQERRDRAVKSAAENRAMSKATMELSQRVLLQCRNRNDPKYKEYMGYRDKAKELEREAKHCLSEAGYFNAAKSLLLDMVGGRVT
;
A
#
# COMPACT_ATOMS: atom_id res chain seq x y z
N MET A 1 -16.84 0.94 8.69
CA MET A 1 -15.79 0.36 7.83
C MET A 1 -15.56 -1.12 8.10
N LYS A 2 -15.35 -1.47 9.35
CA LYS A 2 -15.16 -2.88 9.76
C LYS A 2 -16.31 -3.78 9.31
N ASP A 3 -17.54 -3.32 9.43
CA ASP A 3 -18.74 -4.09 9.07
C ASP A 3 -18.85 -4.30 7.56
N ILE A 4 -18.44 -3.30 6.78
CA ILE A 4 -18.40 -3.40 5.32
C ILE A 4 -17.35 -4.41 4.88
N ILE A 5 -16.18 -4.39 5.52
CA ILE A 5 -15.13 -5.35 5.24
C ILE A 5 -15.63 -6.77 5.54
N ARG A 6 -16.34 -6.95 6.67
CA ARG A 6 -16.91 -8.24 7.03
C ARG A 6 -17.95 -8.70 6.01
N ILE A 7 -18.85 -7.82 5.59
CA ILE A 7 -19.86 -8.13 4.57
C ILE A 7 -19.20 -8.56 3.28
N SER A 8 -18.15 -7.85 2.88
CA SER A 8 -17.37 -8.19 1.68
C SER A 8 -16.75 -9.58 1.81
N TRP A 9 -16.21 -9.93 2.96
CA TRP A 9 -15.62 -11.24 3.20
C TRP A 9 -16.67 -12.34 3.12
N ASP A 10 -17.79 -12.16 3.81
CA ASP A 10 -18.88 -13.12 3.82
C ASP A 10 -19.48 -13.32 2.43
N SER A 11 -19.51 -12.26 1.62
CA SER A 11 -20.01 -12.30 0.24
C SER A 11 -18.97 -12.71 -0.79
N GLY A 12 -17.73 -12.98 -0.37
CA GLY A 12 -16.65 -13.35 -1.29
C GLY A 12 -15.92 -12.18 -1.93
N TYR A 13 -16.17 -10.96 -1.49
CA TYR A 13 -15.52 -9.76 -2.01
C TYR A 13 -14.15 -9.48 -1.39
N TYR A 14 -13.68 -10.35 -0.54
CA TYR A 14 -12.45 -10.15 0.24
C TYR A 14 -11.20 -9.97 -0.63
N ALA A 15 -11.24 -10.33 -1.88
CA ALA A 15 -10.13 -10.12 -2.80
C ALA A 15 -9.77 -8.64 -3.00
N LEU A 16 -10.68 -7.73 -2.64
CA LEU A 16 -10.44 -6.29 -2.70
C LEU A 16 -9.68 -5.75 -1.48
N ILE A 17 -9.78 -6.43 -0.36
CA ILE A 17 -9.49 -5.86 0.95
C ILE A 17 -8.17 -6.34 1.55
N PRO A 18 -7.85 -7.63 1.54
CA PRO A 18 -6.63 -8.10 2.17
C PRO A 18 -5.36 -7.65 1.43
N GLU A 19 -4.46 -7.07 2.18
CA GLU A 19 -3.16 -6.61 1.67
C GLU A 19 -2.37 -7.72 1.00
N LYS A 20 -2.50 -8.95 1.48
CA LYS A 20 -1.80 -10.11 0.94
C LYS A 20 -2.18 -10.46 -0.51
N PHE A 21 -3.26 -9.88 -1.02
CA PHE A 21 -3.67 -10.10 -2.41
C PHE A 21 -3.16 -9.03 -3.36
N PHE A 22 -2.29 -8.17 -2.88
CA PHE A 22 -1.62 -7.18 -3.71
C PHE A 22 -0.56 -7.80 -4.61
N PRO A 23 -0.44 -7.33 -5.86
CA PRO A 23 -1.34 -6.41 -6.55
C PRO A 23 -2.56 -7.13 -7.10
N THR A 24 -3.74 -6.57 -6.89
CA THR A 24 -4.98 -7.08 -7.49
C THR A 24 -5.19 -6.39 -8.83
N THR A 25 -5.55 -7.14 -9.87
CA THR A 25 -5.79 -6.54 -11.18
C THR A 25 -7.07 -5.72 -11.17
N MET A 26 -7.09 -4.63 -11.92
CA MET A 26 -8.28 -3.78 -12.03
C MET A 26 -9.44 -4.52 -12.68
N GLU A 27 -9.17 -5.48 -13.53
CA GLU A 27 -10.20 -6.33 -14.12
C GLU A 27 -10.94 -7.14 -13.06
N LYS A 28 -10.22 -7.78 -12.14
CA LYS A 28 -10.82 -8.52 -11.03
C LYS A 28 -11.58 -7.59 -10.09
N THR A 29 -11.03 -6.43 -9.81
CA THR A 29 -11.66 -5.41 -8.98
C THR A 29 -12.99 -4.97 -9.58
N ARG A 30 -13.04 -4.75 -10.89
CA ARG A 30 -14.27 -4.38 -11.59
C ARG A 30 -15.34 -5.46 -11.45
N LYS A 31 -14.97 -6.72 -11.60
CA LYS A 31 -15.89 -7.85 -11.44
C LYS A 31 -16.49 -7.89 -10.04
N VAL A 32 -15.66 -7.71 -9.04
CA VAL A 32 -16.12 -7.69 -7.64
C VAL A 32 -17.04 -6.51 -7.38
N PHE A 33 -16.72 -5.33 -7.89
CA PHE A 33 -17.59 -4.16 -7.76
C PHE A 33 -18.95 -4.37 -8.43
N LYS A 34 -18.99 -5.03 -9.57
CA LYS A 34 -20.26 -5.34 -10.24
C LYS A 34 -21.15 -6.23 -9.37
N LEU A 35 -20.56 -7.26 -8.76
CA LEU A 35 -21.29 -8.15 -7.84
C LEU A 35 -21.78 -7.39 -6.60
N MET A 36 -20.90 -6.57 -6.04
CA MET A 36 -21.18 -5.77 -4.86
C MET A 36 -22.33 -4.79 -5.11
N LEU A 37 -22.30 -4.07 -6.21
CA LEU A 37 -23.34 -3.09 -6.56
C LEU A 37 -24.67 -3.72 -6.90
N ALA A 38 -24.68 -5.00 -7.26
CA ALA A 38 -25.92 -5.76 -7.48
C ALA A 38 -26.51 -6.31 -6.18
N ASP A 39 -25.77 -6.29 -5.09
CA ASP A 39 -26.20 -6.81 -3.79
C ASP A 39 -26.95 -5.72 -3.02
N PRO A 40 -28.21 -5.98 -2.58
CA PRO A 40 -28.98 -4.98 -1.83
C PRO A 40 -28.35 -4.55 -0.49
N ALA A 41 -27.42 -5.34 0.05
CA ALA A 41 -26.69 -4.98 1.27
C ALA A 41 -25.77 -3.79 1.06
N TRP A 42 -25.41 -3.45 -0.16
CA TRP A 42 -24.51 -2.35 -0.51
C TRP A 42 -25.32 -1.11 -0.94
N GLY A 43 -25.80 -0.36 0.04
CA GLY A 43 -26.45 0.92 -0.20
C GLY A 43 -25.43 2.06 -0.33
N ASP A 44 -25.94 3.29 -0.47
CA ASP A 44 -25.08 4.48 -0.66
C ASP A 44 -24.17 4.73 0.56
N ALA A 45 -24.64 4.47 1.76
CA ALA A 45 -23.84 4.63 2.98
C ALA A 45 -22.64 3.69 2.99
N GLU A 46 -22.84 2.43 2.62
CA GLU A 46 -21.81 1.40 2.57
C GLU A 46 -20.78 1.72 1.48
N ILE A 47 -21.24 2.21 0.36
CA ILE A 47 -20.35 2.63 -0.75
C ILE A 47 -19.49 3.82 -0.32
N LYS A 48 -20.08 4.81 0.36
CA LYS A 48 -19.32 5.96 0.90
C LYS A 48 -18.25 5.53 1.88
N GLU A 49 -18.58 4.59 2.77
CA GLU A 49 -17.58 4.06 3.72
C GLU A 49 -16.44 3.33 3.03
N LEU A 50 -16.74 2.58 1.96
CA LEU A 50 -15.71 1.89 1.19
C LEU A 50 -14.81 2.89 0.46
N LEU A 51 -15.38 3.96 -0.12
CA LEU A 51 -14.61 5.03 -0.74
C LEU A 51 -13.69 5.71 0.28
N GLN A 52 -14.20 5.96 1.48
CA GLN A 52 -13.43 6.50 2.59
C GLN A 52 -12.29 5.56 2.99
N TYR A 53 -12.56 4.27 3.06
CA TYR A 53 -11.56 3.25 3.36
C TYR A 53 -10.43 3.27 2.34
N PHE A 54 -10.73 3.32 1.05
CA PHE A 54 -9.71 3.41 0.01
C PHE A 54 -8.87 4.67 0.14
N GLN A 55 -9.50 5.81 0.45
CA GLN A 55 -8.78 7.06 0.64
C GLN A 55 -7.83 7.01 1.85
N GLU A 56 -8.29 6.47 2.97
CA GLU A 56 -7.48 6.32 4.18
C GLU A 56 -6.31 5.38 3.96
N ARG A 57 -6.54 4.26 3.26
CA ARG A 57 -5.48 3.30 2.96
C ARG A 57 -4.43 3.90 2.02
N ARG A 58 -4.88 4.64 1.01
CA ARG A 58 -3.98 5.36 0.12
C ARG A 58 -3.11 6.36 0.89
N ASP A 59 -3.74 7.18 1.71
CA ASP A 59 -3.02 8.21 2.48
C ASP A 59 -2.00 7.59 3.43
N ARG A 60 -2.38 6.50 4.08
CA ARG A 60 -1.48 5.76 4.98
C ARG A 60 -0.29 5.16 4.21
N ALA A 61 -0.55 4.60 3.04
CA ALA A 61 0.51 4.02 2.20
C ALA A 61 1.48 5.09 1.71
N VAL A 62 0.99 6.26 1.30
CA VAL A 62 1.83 7.40 0.89
C VAL A 62 2.70 7.87 2.05
N LYS A 63 2.12 7.99 3.24
CA LYS A 63 2.85 8.38 4.45
C LYS A 63 3.95 7.39 4.79
N SER A 64 3.63 6.08 4.77
CA SER A 64 4.62 5.03 5.04
C SER A 64 5.75 5.03 4.02
N ALA A 65 5.44 5.29 2.75
CA ALA A 65 6.46 5.39 1.70
C ALA A 65 7.43 6.55 1.99
N ALA A 66 6.91 7.71 2.37
CA ALA A 66 7.73 8.88 2.70
C ALA A 66 8.63 8.60 3.91
N GLU A 67 8.08 7.97 4.95
CA GLU A 67 8.84 7.60 6.15
C GLU A 67 9.96 6.62 5.82
N ASN A 68 9.66 5.57 5.04
CA ASN A 68 10.64 4.57 4.65
C ASN A 68 11.76 5.18 3.77
N ARG A 69 11.43 6.10 2.89
CA ARG A 69 12.42 6.80 2.07
C ARG A 69 13.33 7.69 2.91
N ALA A 70 12.78 8.40 3.87
CA ALA A 70 13.57 9.22 4.79
C ALA A 70 14.53 8.36 5.60
N MET A 71 14.04 7.23 6.12
CA MET A 71 14.87 6.27 6.87
C MET A 71 15.94 5.64 5.98
N SER A 72 15.60 5.29 4.74
CA SER A 72 16.55 4.74 3.77
C SER A 72 17.68 5.73 3.50
N LYS A 73 17.34 7.00 3.27
CA LYS A 73 18.33 8.05 3.04
C LYS A 73 19.27 8.22 4.24
N ALA A 74 18.71 8.30 5.44
CA ALA A 74 19.49 8.44 6.66
C ALA A 74 20.43 7.23 6.90
N THR A 75 19.90 6.03 6.65
CA THR A 75 20.67 4.78 6.80
C THR A 75 21.80 4.71 5.76
N MET A 76 21.55 5.14 4.53
CA MET A 76 22.57 5.18 3.48
C MET A 76 23.67 6.18 3.82
N GLU A 77 23.33 7.34 4.36
CA GLU A 77 24.31 8.33 4.81
C GLU A 77 25.19 7.75 5.93
N LEU A 78 24.56 7.02 6.87
CA LEU A 78 25.29 6.34 7.92
C LEU A 78 26.24 5.28 7.37
N SER A 79 25.81 4.50 6.39
CA SER A 79 26.64 3.50 5.74
C SER A 79 27.87 4.13 5.09
N GLN A 80 27.70 5.28 4.46
CA GLN A 80 28.81 5.99 3.82
C GLN A 80 29.83 6.50 4.83
N ARG A 81 29.35 6.98 5.98
CA ARG A 81 30.25 7.40 7.08
C ARG A 81 31.08 6.23 7.60
N VAL A 82 30.47 5.08 7.76
CA VAL A 82 31.18 3.88 8.21
C VAL A 82 32.19 3.44 7.16
N LEU A 83 31.81 3.49 5.87
CA LEU A 83 32.72 3.13 4.78
C LEU A 83 33.99 3.99 4.79
N LEU A 84 33.87 5.31 5.05
CA LEU A 84 35.02 6.20 5.13
C LEU A 84 35.98 5.84 6.27
N GLN A 85 35.52 5.10 7.26
CA GLN A 85 36.34 4.64 8.38
C GLN A 85 37.01 3.29 8.12
N CYS A 86 36.61 2.58 7.05
CA CYS A 86 37.15 1.29 6.71
C CYS A 86 38.52 1.42 6.07
N ARG A 87 39.46 0.57 6.48
CA ARG A 87 40.82 0.50 5.91
C ARG A 87 40.85 -0.40 4.68
N ASN A 88 40.13 -1.51 4.72
CA ASN A 88 40.02 -2.47 3.64
C ASN A 88 38.78 -3.35 3.88
N ARG A 89 38.54 -4.30 2.96
CA ARG A 89 37.38 -5.19 3.03
C ARG A 89 37.39 -6.16 4.20
N ASN A 90 38.57 -6.37 4.83
CA ASN A 90 38.73 -7.23 5.99
C ASN A 90 38.48 -6.49 7.30
N ASP A 91 38.34 -5.16 7.26
CA ASP A 91 38.04 -4.37 8.44
C ASP A 91 36.64 -4.76 8.95
N PRO A 92 36.47 -5.00 10.28
CA PRO A 92 35.14 -5.26 10.85
C PRO A 92 34.10 -4.22 10.50
N LYS A 93 34.51 -2.97 10.34
CA LYS A 93 33.60 -1.87 9.93
C LYS A 93 33.04 -2.04 8.52
N TYR A 94 33.73 -2.77 7.65
CA TYR A 94 33.20 -3.04 6.30
C TYR A 94 31.94 -3.89 6.38
N LYS A 95 31.87 -4.85 7.28
CA LYS A 95 30.69 -5.66 7.51
C LYS A 95 29.53 -4.80 8.05
N GLU A 96 29.83 -3.88 8.94
CA GLU A 96 28.87 -2.90 9.45
C GLU A 96 28.32 -2.02 8.32
N TYR A 97 29.21 -1.50 7.46
CA TYR A 97 28.83 -0.73 6.29
C TYR A 97 27.86 -1.51 5.40
N MET A 98 28.16 -2.78 5.10
CA MET A 98 27.30 -3.62 4.26
C MET A 98 25.93 -3.83 4.90
N GLY A 99 25.88 -4.00 6.22
CA GLY A 99 24.62 -4.12 6.96
C GLY A 99 23.73 -2.89 6.82
N TYR A 100 24.28 -1.71 6.99
CA TYR A 100 23.53 -0.46 6.81
C TYR A 100 23.10 -0.26 5.36
N ARG A 101 23.95 -0.57 4.40
CA ARG A 101 23.64 -0.48 2.98
C ARG A 101 22.47 -1.38 2.61
N ASP A 102 22.49 -2.62 3.08
CA ASP A 102 21.43 -3.59 2.81
C ASP A 102 20.11 -3.15 3.45
N LYS A 103 20.16 -2.62 4.66
CA LYS A 103 18.99 -2.08 5.35
C LYS A 103 18.38 -0.89 4.58
N ALA A 104 19.21 0.00 4.08
CA ALA A 104 18.75 1.14 3.28
C ALA A 104 18.05 0.69 2.01
N LYS A 105 18.58 -0.33 1.33
CA LYS A 105 17.97 -0.89 0.13
C LYS A 105 16.63 -1.56 0.43
N GLU A 106 16.52 -2.26 1.55
CA GLU A 106 15.27 -2.87 2.00
C GLU A 106 14.20 -1.81 2.26
N LEU A 107 14.56 -0.73 2.94
CA LEU A 107 13.66 0.38 3.21
C LEU A 107 13.16 1.04 1.91
N GLU A 108 14.03 1.18 0.91
CA GLU A 108 13.63 1.72 -0.39
C GLU A 108 12.66 0.78 -1.12
N ARG A 109 12.86 -0.54 -1.04
CA ARG A 109 11.93 -1.52 -1.61
C ARG A 109 10.57 -1.45 -0.92
N GLU A 110 10.56 -1.31 0.41
CA GLU A 110 9.33 -1.12 1.19
C GLU A 110 8.59 0.15 0.75
N ALA A 111 9.32 1.24 0.54
CA ALA A 111 8.72 2.48 0.07
C ALA A 111 8.06 2.31 -1.30
N LYS A 112 8.71 1.61 -2.22
CA LYS A 112 8.16 1.32 -3.55
C LYS A 112 6.91 0.46 -3.46
N HIS A 113 6.91 -0.53 -2.57
CA HIS A 113 5.75 -1.38 -2.32
C HIS A 113 4.57 -0.54 -1.81
N CYS A 114 4.81 0.34 -0.85
CA CYS A 114 3.78 1.23 -0.32
C CYS A 114 3.19 2.14 -1.41
N LEU A 115 4.03 2.66 -2.32
CA LEU A 115 3.54 3.47 -3.44
C LEU A 115 2.69 2.66 -4.42
N SER A 116 3.04 1.39 -4.64
CA SER A 116 2.23 0.49 -5.45
C SER A 116 0.86 0.26 -4.83
N GLU A 117 0.81 0.06 -3.51
CA GLU A 117 -0.45 -0.04 -2.77
C GLU A 117 -1.29 1.23 -2.91
N ALA A 118 -0.67 2.38 -2.73
CA ALA A 118 -1.35 3.67 -2.86
C ALA A 118 -1.96 3.82 -4.27
N GLY A 119 -1.22 3.42 -5.29
CA GLY A 119 -1.70 3.43 -6.68
C GLY A 119 -2.91 2.54 -6.87
N TYR A 120 -2.89 1.33 -6.31
CA TYR A 120 -4.04 0.43 -6.37
C TYR A 120 -5.27 1.00 -5.69
N PHE A 121 -5.14 1.50 -4.46
CA PHE A 121 -6.29 2.05 -3.74
C PHE A 121 -6.86 3.28 -4.43
N ASN A 122 -6.01 4.11 -5.00
CA ASN A 122 -6.46 5.27 -5.77
C ASN A 122 -7.23 4.86 -7.03
N ALA A 123 -6.71 3.85 -7.75
CA ALA A 123 -7.35 3.32 -8.96
C ALA A 123 -8.68 2.63 -8.62
N ALA A 124 -8.73 1.87 -7.53
CA ALA A 124 -9.95 1.21 -7.06
C ALA A 124 -11.02 2.24 -6.68
N LYS A 125 -10.63 3.30 -5.98
CA LYS A 125 -11.53 4.39 -5.63
C LYS A 125 -12.11 5.04 -6.88
N SER A 126 -11.26 5.39 -7.84
CA SER A 126 -11.69 6.00 -9.10
C SER A 126 -12.65 5.11 -9.89
N LEU A 127 -12.34 3.81 -9.94
CA LEU A 127 -13.18 2.84 -10.63
C LEU A 127 -14.57 2.74 -9.97
N LEU A 128 -14.61 2.69 -8.65
CA LEU A 128 -15.88 2.62 -7.93
C LEU A 128 -16.72 3.89 -8.16
N LEU A 129 -16.09 5.06 -8.11
CA LEU A 129 -16.77 6.32 -8.42
C LEU A 129 -17.37 6.34 -9.83
N ASP A 130 -16.64 5.85 -10.82
CA ASP A 130 -17.12 5.76 -12.19
C ASP A 130 -18.31 4.80 -12.31
N MET A 131 -18.27 3.67 -11.61
CA MET A 131 -19.31 2.66 -11.68
C MET A 131 -20.61 3.08 -10.98
N VAL A 132 -20.52 3.87 -9.90
CA VAL A 132 -21.70 4.35 -9.21
C VAL A 132 -22.26 5.66 -9.81
N GLY A 133 -21.50 6.28 -10.69
CA GLY A 133 -21.89 7.55 -11.29
C GLY A 133 -22.05 8.63 -10.21
N GLY A 134 -23.14 9.39 -10.25
CA GLY A 134 -23.40 10.45 -9.28
C GLY A 134 -24.09 10.02 -7.99
N ARG A 135 -24.25 8.72 -7.74
CA ARG A 135 -25.04 8.21 -6.60
C ARG A 135 -24.55 8.68 -5.24
N VAL A 136 -23.22 8.83 -5.07
CA VAL A 136 -22.58 9.08 -3.77
C VAL A 136 -21.64 10.28 -3.79
N THR A 137 -21.91 11.23 -4.64
CA THR A 137 -21.12 12.48 -4.69
C THR A 137 -21.48 13.48 -3.58
#